data_ed7f239cf5fb2c44bd3b54da7f350c8d
#
_entry.id   ed7f239cf5fb2c44bd3b54da7f350c8d
#
_cell.length_a   1.000
_cell.length_b   1.000
_cell.length_c   1.000
_cell.angle_alpha   90.00
_cell.angle_beta   90.00
_cell.angle_gamma   90.00
#
_symmetry.space_group_name_H-M   'P 1'
#
loop_
_entity.id
_entity.type
_entity.pdbx_description
1 polymer ?
#
loop_
_entity_poly.entity_id
_entity_poly.type
_entity_poly.pdbx_seq_one_letter_code
_entity_poly.pdbx_strand_id
1 'polypeptide(L)'
;MTTASERQLLIQERLQQAFSPTYLEVTDDSDKHIGHSGHQGGGRHFSIMIAAACFNHVSRIDAHRQIYALFADLMPDQIHALCIKILK
;
A
#
# COMPACT_ATOMS: atom_id res chain seq x y z
N MET A 1 -16.86 -7.84 7.46
CA MET A 1 -15.47 -7.86 7.91
C MET A 1 -14.55 -7.97 6.72
N THR A 2 -13.51 -7.15 6.68
CA THR A 2 -12.61 -7.09 5.53
C THR A 2 -11.50 -8.11 5.66
N THR A 3 -11.34 -8.97 4.66
CA THR A 3 -10.22 -9.91 4.61
C THR A 3 -8.97 -9.22 4.08
N ALA A 4 -7.82 -9.88 4.22
CA ALA A 4 -6.57 -9.37 3.67
C ALA A 4 -6.67 -9.21 2.14
N SER A 5 -7.33 -10.17 1.47
CA SER A 5 -7.52 -10.09 0.02
C SER A 5 -8.37 -8.90 -0.38
N GLU A 6 -9.40 -8.62 0.39
CA GLU A 6 -10.26 -7.47 0.11
C GLU A 6 -9.51 -6.16 0.31
N ARG A 7 -8.68 -6.09 1.34
CA ARG A 7 -7.85 -4.91 1.57
C ARG A 7 -6.85 -4.71 0.44
N GLN A 8 -6.26 -5.80 -0.03
CA GLN A 8 -5.31 -5.72 -1.13
C GLN A 8 -5.98 -5.17 -2.38
N LEU A 9 -7.18 -5.64 -2.69
CA LEU A 9 -7.95 -5.13 -3.82
C LEU A 9 -8.31 -3.67 -3.64
N LEU A 10 -8.71 -3.29 -2.44
CA LEU A 10 -9.06 -1.90 -2.15
C LEU A 10 -7.87 -0.98 -2.38
N ILE A 11 -6.70 -1.38 -1.90
CA ILE A 11 -5.47 -0.61 -2.09
C ILE A 11 -5.18 -0.48 -3.59
N GLN A 12 -5.28 -1.58 -4.31
CA GLN A 12 -5.00 -1.60 -5.73
C GLN A 12 -5.96 -0.68 -6.50
N GLU A 13 -7.23 -0.77 -6.19
CA GLU A 13 -8.23 0.05 -6.87
C GLU A 13 -8.03 1.54 -6.60
N ARG A 14 -7.76 1.91 -5.35
CA ARG A 14 -7.53 3.30 -5.02
C ARG A 14 -6.32 3.86 -5.75
N LEU A 15 -5.24 3.08 -5.82
CA LEU A 15 -4.03 3.52 -6.51
C LEU A 15 -4.28 3.67 -8.00
N GLN A 16 -5.04 2.77 -8.60
CA GLN A 16 -5.33 2.86 -10.01
C GLN A 16 -6.18 4.08 -10.33
N GLN A 17 -7.17 4.36 -9.51
CA GLN A 17 -8.04 5.50 -9.75
C GLN A 17 -7.34 6.83 -9.48
N ALA A 18 -6.46 6.87 -8.50
CA ALA A 18 -5.81 8.11 -8.11
C ALA A 18 -4.66 8.48 -9.04
N PHE A 19 -3.89 7.50 -9.51
CA PHE A 19 -2.63 7.77 -10.20
C PHE A 19 -2.54 7.21 -11.61
N SER A 20 -3.48 6.37 -12.02
CA SER A 20 -3.47 5.73 -13.33
C SER A 20 -2.10 5.14 -13.67
N PRO A 21 -1.57 4.25 -12.84
CA PRO A 21 -0.20 3.77 -13.00
C PRO A 21 -0.06 2.91 -14.26
N THR A 22 1.14 2.94 -14.84
CA THR A 22 1.48 2.05 -15.94
C THR A 22 1.89 0.68 -15.43
N TYR A 23 2.32 0.62 -14.17
CA TYR A 23 2.62 -0.65 -13.50
C TYR A 23 2.18 -0.53 -12.05
N LEU A 24 1.56 -1.58 -11.56
CA LEU A 24 1.13 -1.60 -10.16
C LEU A 24 1.13 -3.03 -9.65
N GLU A 25 1.81 -3.23 -8.53
CA GLU A 25 1.78 -4.51 -7.84
C GLU A 25 1.57 -4.24 -6.35
N VAL A 26 0.56 -4.88 -5.79
CA VAL A 26 0.26 -4.78 -4.36
C VAL A 26 0.37 -6.17 -3.77
N THR A 27 1.20 -6.31 -2.74
CA THR A 27 1.45 -7.59 -2.10
C THR A 27 1.06 -7.50 -0.62
N ASP A 28 0.37 -8.50 -0.14
CA ASP A 28 0.07 -8.62 1.28
C ASP A 28 1.22 -9.35 1.95
N ASP A 29 1.98 -8.62 2.76
CA ASP A 29 3.14 -9.17 3.45
C ASP A 29 2.82 -9.65 4.86
N SER A 30 1.55 -9.68 5.23
CA SER A 30 1.16 -10.08 6.59
C SER A 30 1.66 -11.48 6.94
N ASP A 31 1.67 -12.37 5.97
CA ASP A 31 2.10 -13.74 6.19
C ASP A 31 3.57 -13.84 6.61
N LYS A 32 4.38 -12.89 6.22
CA LYS A 32 5.80 -12.90 6.56
C LYS A 32 6.06 -12.65 8.03
N HIS A 33 5.03 -12.24 8.75
CA HIS A 33 5.14 -11.94 10.17
C HIS A 33 4.51 -13.01 11.05
N ILE A 34 4.01 -14.06 10.46
CA ILE A 34 3.41 -15.16 11.22
C ILE A 34 4.48 -15.81 12.09
N GLY A 35 4.16 -16.00 13.35
CA GLY A 35 5.11 -16.58 14.30
C GLY A 35 5.84 -15.56 15.14
N HIS A 36 5.77 -14.31 14.78
CA HIS A 36 6.36 -13.26 15.60
C HIS A 36 5.43 -12.96 16.77
N SER A 37 6.01 -12.76 17.94
CA SER A 37 5.22 -12.56 19.14
C SER A 37 4.32 -11.34 19.07
N GLY A 38 4.67 -10.36 18.27
CA GLY A 38 3.86 -9.17 18.11
C GLY A 38 2.76 -9.29 17.09
N HIS A 39 2.65 -10.43 16.46
CA HIS A 39 1.65 -10.62 15.42
C HIS A 39 0.30 -10.92 16.06
N GLN A 40 -0.58 -9.97 16.01
CA GLN A 40 -1.88 -10.04 16.66
C GLN A 40 -2.96 -9.75 15.63
N GLY A 41 -3.32 -10.66 14.82
CA GLY A 41 -4.43 -10.47 13.90
C GLY A 41 -4.51 -9.12 13.21
N GLY A 42 -3.71 -8.20 13.65
CA GLY A 42 -3.68 -6.88 13.07
C GLY A 42 -2.60 -6.70 12.02
N GLY A 43 -1.79 -7.69 11.79
CA GLY A 43 -0.67 -7.56 10.87
C GLY A 43 -1.11 -7.21 9.46
N ARG A 44 -1.32 -5.97 9.19
CA ARG A 44 -1.81 -5.48 7.90
C ARG A 44 -0.67 -4.77 7.19
N HIS A 45 0.31 -5.56 6.79
CA HIS A 45 1.50 -5.04 6.12
C HIS A 45 1.40 -5.30 4.64
N PHE A 46 1.52 -4.25 3.85
CA PHE A 46 1.39 -4.33 2.41
C PHE A 46 2.59 -3.70 1.73
N SER A 47 2.98 -4.29 0.61
CA SER A 47 4.04 -3.75 -0.23
C SER A 47 3.43 -3.27 -1.54
N ILE A 48 3.83 -2.09 -1.97
CA ILE A 48 3.35 -1.48 -3.21
C ILE A 48 4.54 -1.21 -4.11
N MET A 49 4.45 -1.68 -5.35
CA MET A 49 5.38 -1.30 -6.40
C MET A 49 4.57 -0.58 -7.46
N ILE A 50 4.92 0.65 -7.75
CA ILE A 50 4.10 1.48 -8.63
C ILE A 50 4.97 2.33 -9.54
N ALA A 51 4.56 2.40 -10.81
CA ALA A 51 5.14 3.29 -11.79
C ALA A 51 4.01 4.09 -12.41
N ALA A 52 4.07 5.40 -12.32
CA ALA A 52 3.04 6.26 -12.86
C ALA A 52 3.66 7.53 -13.39
N ALA A 53 3.12 8.00 -14.52
CA ALA A 53 3.65 9.21 -15.15
C ALA A 53 3.53 10.43 -14.23
N CYS A 54 2.52 10.45 -13.37
CA CYS A 54 2.33 11.58 -12.46
C CYS A 54 3.46 11.71 -11.43
N PHE A 55 4.27 10.67 -11.26
CA PHE A 55 5.40 10.73 -10.34
C PHE A 55 6.72 11.09 -11.02
N ASN A 56 6.73 11.29 -12.33
CA ASN A 56 7.99 11.53 -13.05
C ASN A 56 8.68 12.82 -12.63
N HIS A 57 7.92 13.82 -12.22
CA HIS A 57 8.48 15.10 -11.82
C HIS A 57 8.26 15.37 -10.33
N VAL A 58 8.00 14.32 -9.58
CA VAL A 58 7.71 14.43 -8.15
C VAL A 58 8.83 13.72 -7.40
N SER A 59 9.27 14.32 -6.29
CA SER A 59 10.29 13.67 -5.46
C SER A 59 9.72 12.39 -4.87
N ARG A 60 10.62 11.47 -4.51
CA ARG A 60 10.20 10.21 -3.90
C ARG A 60 9.44 10.46 -2.62
N ILE A 61 9.88 11.42 -1.82
CA ILE A 61 9.21 11.77 -0.57
C ILE A 61 7.79 12.25 -0.83
N ASP A 62 7.63 13.13 -1.82
CA ASP A 62 6.30 13.65 -2.14
C ASP A 62 5.38 12.57 -2.70
N ALA A 63 5.93 11.67 -3.51
CA ALA A 63 5.13 10.55 -4.01
C ALA A 63 4.65 9.67 -2.87
N HIS A 64 5.54 9.38 -1.91
CA HIS A 64 5.16 8.60 -0.74
C HIS A 64 4.07 9.30 0.06
N ARG A 65 4.20 10.61 0.25
CA ARG A 65 3.19 11.38 0.97
C ARG A 65 1.83 11.32 0.31
N GLN A 66 1.80 11.40 -1.00
CA GLN A 66 0.55 11.32 -1.75
C GLN A 66 -0.10 9.96 -1.56
N ILE A 67 0.69 8.90 -1.58
CA ILE A 67 0.17 7.56 -1.41
C ILE A 67 -0.33 7.37 0.03
N TYR A 68 0.43 7.81 1.02
CA TYR A 68 -0.01 7.70 2.41
C TYR A 68 -1.29 8.50 2.66
N ALA A 69 -1.41 9.68 2.07
CA ALA A 69 -2.61 10.49 2.21
C ALA A 69 -3.84 9.78 1.66
N LEU A 70 -3.64 8.99 0.61
CA LEU A 70 -4.73 8.26 -0.01
C LEU A 70 -5.31 7.20 0.92
N PHE A 71 -4.52 6.70 1.85
CA PHE A 71 -4.92 5.63 2.74
C PHE A 71 -5.02 6.05 4.20
N ALA A 72 -5.00 7.34 4.46
CA ALA A 72 -5.00 7.83 5.85
C ALA A 72 -6.22 7.36 6.63
N ASP A 73 -7.36 7.23 5.98
CA ASP A 73 -8.59 6.79 6.63
C ASP A 73 -8.55 5.31 7.05
N LEU A 74 -7.65 4.53 6.45
CA LEU A 74 -7.53 3.11 6.75
C LEU A 74 -6.41 2.80 7.72
N MET A 75 -5.54 3.75 7.99
CA MET A 75 -4.39 3.53 8.86
C MET A 75 -4.68 4.07 10.25
N PRO A 76 -4.20 3.41 11.29
CA PRO A 76 -3.44 2.16 11.26
C PRO A 76 -4.30 0.91 11.40
N ASP A 77 -5.62 1.05 11.44
CA ASP A 77 -6.49 -0.08 11.81
C ASP A 77 -6.50 -1.17 10.76
N GLN A 78 -6.84 -0.82 9.53
CA GLN A 78 -6.93 -1.81 8.45
C GLN A 78 -5.62 -1.98 7.71
N ILE A 79 -4.82 -0.92 7.66
CA ILE A 79 -3.48 -0.96 7.09
C ILE A 79 -2.53 -0.50 8.18
N HIS A 80 -1.69 -1.42 8.65
CA HIS A 80 -0.74 -1.09 9.71
C HIS A 80 0.50 -0.42 9.15
N ALA A 81 1.01 -0.93 8.05
CA ALA A 81 2.22 -0.38 7.43
C ALA A 81 2.18 -0.59 5.93
N LEU A 82 2.75 0.37 5.22
CA LEU A 82 2.91 0.31 3.77
C LEU A 82 4.39 0.42 3.43
N CYS A 83 4.86 -0.52 2.62
CA CYS A 83 6.19 -0.45 2.05
C CYS A 83 6.01 -0.05 0.58
N ILE A 84 6.48 1.12 0.22
CA ILE A 84 6.22 1.70 -1.09
C ILE A 84 7.50 1.79 -1.89
N LYS A 85 7.47 1.25 -3.09
CA LYS A 85 8.59 1.37 -4.03
C LYS A 85 8.10 2.04 -5.29
N ILE A 86 8.66 3.19 -5.57
CA ILE A 86 8.33 3.95 -6.78
C ILE A 86 9.28 3.52 -7.88
N LEU A 87 8.71 3.00 -8.95
CA LEU A 87 9.48 2.61 -10.13
C LEU A 87 9.39 3.74 -11.14
N LYS A 88 10.53 4.18 -11.65
CA LYS A 88 10.53 5.27 -12.62
C LYS A 88 11.15 4.85 -13.92
#